data_239b1a329532a28bd313f3b769f4c18b
#
_entry.id   239b1a329532a28bd313f3b769f4c18b
#
_cell.length_a   1.000
_cell.length_b   1.000
_cell.length_c   1.000
_cell.angle_alpha   90.00
_cell.angle_beta   90.00
_cell.angle_gamma   90.00
#
_symmetry.space_group_name_H-M   'P 1'
#
loop_
_entity.id
_entity.type
_entity.pdbx_description
1 polymer ?
#
loop_
_entity_poly.entity_id
_entity_poly.type
_entity_poly.pdbx_seq_one_letter_code
_entity_poly.pdbx_strand_id
1 'polypeptide(L)'
;MEAVAKHEFQATAEDELSFKKGSILKVIKTDDDKNWYKAEQEGRLGLVPANYIQLKPHSWFHGKITRAKSEELLMNQKHDGAFLIRESESTPGDFSLSVRFGDGVQHFKVLRDGACKYFLWVVKFNSLNQLVDYHRTSSVSRSQTIYLRDMADEAAAPEQDTYVAAYEFRPEEEGELYFKRGDSILVLDKEDANWWKGRNVATGSEGLFPATYVQKKS
;
A
#
# COMPACT_ATOMS: atom_id res chain seq x y z
N MET A 1 7.14 10.87 2.36
CA MET A 1 7.10 9.52 2.94
C MET A 1 7.11 9.65 4.45
N GLU A 2 6.43 8.79 5.21
CA GLU A 2 6.54 8.78 6.66
C GLU A 2 7.62 7.83 7.15
N ALA A 3 8.23 8.18 8.28
CA ALA A 3 9.17 7.33 8.99
C ALA A 3 8.86 7.34 10.49
N VAL A 4 9.19 6.25 11.16
CA VAL A 4 9.14 6.17 12.63
C VAL A 4 10.54 6.21 13.19
N ALA A 5 10.76 7.03 14.19
CA ALA A 5 12.03 7.10 14.90
C ALA A 5 12.29 5.82 15.71
N LYS A 6 13.35 5.09 15.39
CA LYS A 6 13.82 3.91 16.14
C LYS A 6 14.57 4.30 17.42
N HIS A 7 15.25 5.43 17.36
CA HIS A 7 16.05 5.98 18.44
C HIS A 7 15.73 7.46 18.61
N GLU A 8 16.03 7.98 19.81
CA GLU A 8 16.01 9.43 20.03
C GLU A 8 17.24 10.07 19.38
N PHE A 9 17.08 11.24 18.81
CA PHE A 9 18.16 12.04 18.26
C PHE A 9 18.07 13.49 18.73
N GLN A 10 19.17 14.02 19.20
CA GLN A 10 19.33 15.44 19.53
C GLN A 10 20.19 16.10 18.47
N ALA A 11 19.68 17.12 17.84
CA ALA A 11 20.39 17.93 16.87
C ALA A 11 21.64 18.57 17.51
N THR A 12 22.76 18.46 16.83
CA THR A 12 24.02 19.06 17.20
C THR A 12 24.38 20.24 16.29
N ALA A 13 23.71 20.35 15.15
CA ALA A 13 23.83 21.44 14.19
C ALA A 13 22.48 22.12 13.96
N GLU A 14 22.51 23.38 13.46
CA GLU A 14 21.30 24.18 13.25
C GLU A 14 20.38 23.65 12.13
N ASP A 15 20.94 22.90 11.19
CA ASP A 15 20.23 22.25 10.09
C ASP A 15 19.70 20.85 10.41
N GLU A 16 19.95 20.35 11.61
CA GLU A 16 19.48 19.04 12.07
C GLU A 16 18.14 19.17 12.80
N LEU A 17 17.36 18.08 12.79
CA LEU A 17 16.06 17.99 13.44
C LEU A 17 16.08 17.01 14.62
N SER A 18 15.85 17.52 15.82
CA SER A 18 15.71 16.69 17.03
C SER A 18 14.37 15.97 17.06
N PHE A 19 14.38 14.71 17.50
CA PHE A 19 13.16 13.91 17.67
C PHE A 19 13.31 12.85 18.74
N LYS A 20 12.19 12.38 19.29
CA LYS A 20 12.15 11.30 20.28
C LYS A 20 11.91 9.95 19.62
N LYS A 21 12.31 8.87 20.31
CA LYS A 21 11.95 7.52 19.89
C LYS A 21 10.42 7.37 19.75
N GLY A 22 9.98 6.77 18.66
CA GLY A 22 8.56 6.59 18.34
C GLY A 22 7.90 7.78 17.64
N SER A 23 8.60 8.92 17.50
CA SER A 23 8.09 10.06 16.73
C SER A 23 7.86 9.69 15.27
N ILE A 24 6.80 10.24 14.70
CA ILE A 24 6.53 10.13 13.27
C ILE A 24 7.12 11.35 12.57
N LEU A 25 7.98 11.09 11.60
CA LEU A 25 8.68 12.10 10.81
C LEU A 25 8.18 12.03 9.37
N LYS A 26 8.04 13.17 8.75
CA LYS A 26 7.72 13.29 7.34
C LYS A 26 9.01 13.45 6.54
N VAL A 27 9.46 12.38 5.90
CA VAL A 27 10.65 12.40 5.06
C VAL A 27 10.31 13.03 3.72
N ILE A 28 11.00 14.13 3.41
CA ILE A 28 10.79 14.94 2.22
C ILE A 28 11.75 14.54 1.12
N LYS A 29 13.01 14.27 1.47
CA LYS A 29 14.05 13.94 0.51
C LYS A 29 15.05 12.94 1.07
N THR A 30 15.43 11.97 0.23
CA THR A 30 16.36 10.87 0.58
C THR A 30 17.55 10.80 -0.38
N ASP A 31 17.57 11.63 -1.43
CA ASP A 31 18.47 11.45 -2.57
C ASP A 31 19.79 12.21 -2.45
N ASP A 32 19.87 13.20 -1.54
CA ASP A 32 21.05 14.07 -1.42
C ASP A 32 22.20 13.37 -0.66
N ASP A 33 21.87 12.61 0.38
CA ASP A 33 22.82 11.85 1.18
C ASP A 33 22.17 10.53 1.63
N LYS A 34 22.91 9.43 1.55
CA LYS A 34 22.44 8.11 2.00
C LYS A 34 22.35 7.98 3.52
N ASN A 35 23.09 8.79 4.25
CA ASN A 35 23.16 8.76 5.72
C ASN A 35 22.23 9.77 6.38
N TRP A 36 21.85 10.83 5.65
CA TRP A 36 21.04 11.92 6.16
C TRP A 36 19.86 12.22 5.25
N TYR A 37 18.66 12.16 5.81
CA TYR A 37 17.43 12.49 5.09
C TYR A 37 16.91 13.84 5.52
N LYS A 38 16.34 14.59 4.58
CA LYS A 38 15.61 15.81 4.91
C LYS A 38 14.20 15.45 5.37
N ALA A 39 13.87 15.82 6.60
CA ALA A 39 12.58 15.52 7.21
C ALA A 39 11.93 16.77 7.82
N GLU A 40 10.66 16.64 8.11
CA GLU A 40 9.85 17.65 8.79
C GLU A 40 9.10 17.01 9.96
N GLN A 41 9.03 17.72 11.07
CA GLN A 41 8.18 17.40 12.21
C GLN A 41 7.58 18.69 12.76
N GLU A 42 6.26 18.74 12.90
CA GLU A 42 5.52 19.86 13.48
C GLU A 42 5.87 21.24 12.86
N GLY A 43 6.11 21.27 11.55
CA GLY A 43 6.46 22.48 10.81
C GLY A 43 7.95 22.84 10.84
N ARG A 44 8.79 22.08 11.53
CA ARG A 44 10.24 22.24 11.55
C ARG A 44 10.89 21.33 10.53
N LEU A 45 11.79 21.89 9.74
CA LEU A 45 12.56 21.18 8.74
C LEU A 45 13.99 20.98 9.23
N GLY A 46 14.57 19.81 8.97
CA GLY A 46 15.98 19.58 9.25
C GLY A 46 16.44 18.21 8.76
N LEU A 47 17.74 17.96 8.93
CA LEU A 47 18.38 16.70 8.61
C LEU A 47 18.19 15.70 9.75
N VAL A 48 17.95 14.45 9.40
CA VAL A 48 17.79 13.34 10.33
C VAL A 48 18.66 12.15 9.91
N PRO A 49 19.32 11.45 10.84
CA PRO A 49 20.12 10.29 10.48
C PRO A 49 19.25 9.16 9.94
N ALA A 50 19.58 8.65 8.76
CA ALA A 50 18.80 7.60 8.08
C ALA A 50 18.71 6.30 8.91
N ASN A 51 19.76 5.97 9.66
CA ASN A 51 19.83 4.76 10.50
C ASN A 51 19.02 4.89 11.81
N TYR A 52 18.61 6.09 12.21
CA TYR A 52 17.79 6.35 13.40
C TYR A 52 16.28 6.27 13.13
N ILE A 53 15.91 6.21 11.87
CA ILE A 53 14.50 6.17 11.45
C ILE A 53 14.21 4.91 10.62
N GLN A 54 12.97 4.51 10.60
CA GLN A 54 12.46 3.45 9.75
C GLN A 54 11.41 4.04 8.82
N LEU A 55 11.70 4.02 7.54
CA LEU A 55 10.73 4.42 6.52
C LEU A 55 9.53 3.46 6.55
N LYS A 56 8.32 4.03 6.46
CA LYS A 56 7.08 3.28 6.26
C LYS A 56 6.71 3.40 4.78
N PRO A 57 7.04 2.42 3.96
CA PRO A 57 6.57 2.41 2.58
C PRO A 57 5.05 2.22 2.59
N HIS A 58 4.35 3.02 1.81
CA HIS A 58 2.93 2.84 1.54
C HIS A 58 2.78 2.28 0.13
N SER A 59 1.91 1.29 -0.03
CA SER A 59 1.61 0.67 -1.32
C SER A 59 1.09 1.67 -2.35
N TRP A 60 0.45 2.74 -1.90
CA TRP A 60 -0.08 3.80 -2.76
C TRP A 60 0.95 4.87 -3.16
N PHE A 61 2.17 4.89 -2.62
CA PHE A 61 3.20 5.86 -2.99
C PHE A 61 4.15 5.29 -4.05
N HIS A 62 4.10 5.82 -5.25
CA HIS A 62 4.85 5.33 -6.41
C HIS A 62 6.04 6.21 -6.83
N GLY A 63 6.32 7.30 -6.08
CA GLY A 63 7.46 8.17 -6.37
C GLY A 63 7.44 8.77 -7.78
N LYS A 64 8.56 8.72 -8.47
CA LYS A 64 8.74 9.32 -9.81
C LYS A 64 8.24 8.40 -10.92
N ILE A 65 6.93 8.27 -11.08
CA ILE A 65 6.34 7.63 -12.25
C ILE A 65 5.62 8.66 -13.14
N THR A 66 5.52 8.36 -14.43
CA THR A 66 4.83 9.24 -15.36
C THR A 66 3.31 9.18 -15.17
N ARG A 67 2.62 10.22 -15.66
CA ARG A 67 1.15 10.23 -15.70
C ARG A 67 0.62 9.03 -16.48
N ALA A 68 1.18 8.74 -17.65
CA ALA A 68 0.79 7.60 -18.48
C ALA A 68 0.97 6.26 -17.75
N LYS A 69 2.08 6.09 -17.01
CA LYS A 69 2.30 4.87 -16.21
C LYS A 69 1.30 4.76 -15.05
N SER A 70 0.93 5.87 -14.43
CA SER A 70 -0.10 5.86 -13.38
C SER A 70 -1.48 5.49 -13.93
N GLU A 71 -1.82 5.94 -15.13
CA GLU A 71 -3.06 5.57 -15.81
C GLU A 71 -3.09 4.07 -16.15
N GLU A 72 -1.99 3.54 -16.70
CA GLU A 72 -1.84 2.10 -16.99
C GLU A 72 -2.06 1.23 -15.73
N LEU A 73 -1.39 1.57 -14.63
CA LEU A 73 -1.50 0.83 -13.37
C LEU A 73 -2.93 0.87 -12.81
N LEU A 74 -3.58 2.02 -12.86
CA LEU A 74 -4.93 2.20 -12.31
C LEU A 74 -6.02 1.59 -13.21
N MET A 75 -5.85 1.62 -14.53
CA MET A 75 -6.81 0.99 -15.45
C MET A 75 -6.83 -0.54 -15.33
N ASN A 76 -5.74 -1.16 -14.86
CA ASN A 76 -5.71 -2.58 -14.55
C ASN A 76 -6.52 -2.95 -13.29
N GLN A 77 -6.82 -1.99 -12.43
CA GLN A 77 -7.64 -2.23 -11.24
C GLN A 77 -9.11 -2.42 -11.63
N LYS A 78 -9.85 -3.22 -10.88
CA LYS A 78 -11.25 -3.59 -11.19
C LYS A 78 -12.31 -2.72 -10.49
N HIS A 79 -11.89 -1.84 -9.57
CA HIS A 79 -12.81 -1.07 -8.72
C HIS A 79 -12.52 0.43 -8.79
N ASP A 80 -13.57 1.22 -8.66
CA ASP A 80 -13.46 2.67 -8.54
C ASP A 80 -12.84 3.07 -7.20
N GLY A 81 -12.13 4.20 -7.21
CA GLY A 81 -11.41 4.69 -6.05
C GLY A 81 -10.00 4.13 -5.90
N ALA A 82 -9.60 3.14 -6.70
CA ALA A 82 -8.20 2.70 -6.74
C ALA A 82 -7.30 3.89 -7.04
N PHE A 83 -6.28 4.11 -6.22
CA PHE A 83 -5.49 5.33 -6.28
C PHE A 83 -4.01 5.07 -6.06
N LEU A 84 -3.22 6.03 -6.49
CA LEU A 84 -1.81 6.17 -6.14
C LEU A 84 -1.42 7.64 -6.02
N ILE A 85 -0.37 7.90 -5.27
CA ILE A 85 0.30 9.21 -5.22
C ILE A 85 1.66 9.08 -5.89
N ARG A 86 1.96 10.02 -6.77
CA ARG A 86 3.22 10.13 -7.49
C ARG A 86 3.80 11.54 -7.39
N GLU A 87 5.09 11.67 -7.60
CA GLU A 87 5.69 13.00 -7.76
C GLU A 87 5.20 13.65 -9.05
N SER A 88 5.03 14.96 -9.02
CA SER A 88 4.61 15.74 -10.19
C SER A 88 5.72 15.80 -11.22
N GLU A 89 5.40 15.51 -12.48
CA GLU A 89 6.35 15.63 -13.60
C GLU A 89 6.64 17.10 -13.92
N SER A 90 5.66 17.98 -13.75
CA SER A 90 5.76 19.40 -14.10
C SER A 90 6.38 20.25 -13.00
N THR A 91 6.30 19.82 -11.75
CA THR A 91 6.77 20.60 -10.60
C THR A 91 7.48 19.68 -9.62
N PRO A 92 8.82 19.61 -9.67
CA PRO A 92 9.61 18.80 -8.74
C PRO A 92 9.30 19.17 -7.26
N GLY A 93 9.09 18.14 -6.44
CA GLY A 93 8.73 18.31 -5.02
C GLY A 93 7.23 18.45 -4.73
N ASP A 94 6.40 18.59 -5.75
CA ASP A 94 4.94 18.50 -5.65
C ASP A 94 4.47 17.07 -5.92
N PHE A 95 3.25 16.77 -5.49
CA PHE A 95 2.63 15.45 -5.66
C PHE A 95 1.34 15.55 -6.47
N SER A 96 1.00 14.45 -7.13
CA SER A 96 -0.26 14.26 -7.82
C SER A 96 -0.93 12.98 -7.32
N LEU A 97 -2.21 13.09 -6.98
CA LEU A 97 -3.07 11.97 -6.66
C LEU A 97 -3.77 11.53 -7.95
N SER A 98 -3.60 10.29 -8.33
CA SER A 98 -4.27 9.68 -9.49
C SER A 98 -5.26 8.65 -8.98
N VAL A 99 -6.51 8.70 -9.44
CA VAL A 99 -7.62 7.87 -8.96
C VAL A 99 -8.41 7.31 -10.12
N ARG A 100 -8.65 6.00 -10.12
CA ARG A 100 -9.55 5.36 -11.08
C ARG A 100 -11.01 5.68 -10.76
N PHE A 101 -11.76 6.08 -11.76
CA PHE A 101 -13.22 6.28 -11.65
C PHE A 101 -13.90 6.05 -13.00
N GLY A 102 -14.87 5.15 -13.04
CA GLY A 102 -15.52 4.73 -14.28
C GLY A 102 -14.53 4.14 -15.28
N ASP A 103 -14.55 4.63 -16.49
CA ASP A 103 -13.70 4.16 -17.60
C ASP A 103 -12.40 4.97 -17.73
N GLY A 104 -11.99 5.71 -16.68
CA GLY A 104 -10.83 6.57 -16.75
C GLY A 104 -10.10 6.79 -15.43
N VAL A 105 -9.08 7.62 -15.49
CA VAL A 105 -8.28 8.03 -14.35
C VAL A 105 -8.34 9.54 -14.19
N GLN A 106 -8.70 10.01 -13.01
CA GLN A 106 -8.68 11.42 -12.66
C GLN A 106 -7.39 11.77 -11.90
N HIS A 107 -6.85 12.95 -12.15
CA HIS A 107 -5.63 13.44 -11.54
C HIS A 107 -5.90 14.72 -10.77
N PHE A 108 -5.49 14.73 -9.49
CA PHE A 108 -5.62 15.87 -8.61
C PHE A 108 -4.23 16.35 -8.19
N LYS A 109 -3.96 17.63 -8.37
CA LYS A 109 -2.73 18.21 -7.83
C LYS A 109 -2.84 18.30 -6.31
N VAL A 110 -1.88 17.73 -5.60
CA VAL A 110 -1.75 17.92 -4.16
C VAL A 110 -1.05 19.24 -3.92
N LEU A 111 -1.77 20.19 -3.36
CA LEU A 111 -1.26 21.52 -3.05
C LEU A 111 -0.53 21.49 -1.71
N ARG A 112 0.38 22.45 -1.54
CA ARG A 112 1.18 22.61 -0.33
C ARG A 112 1.21 24.09 0.06
N ASP A 113 0.93 24.38 1.31
CA ASP A 113 0.99 25.77 1.81
C ASP A 113 2.35 26.12 2.41
N GLY A 114 2.51 27.38 2.83
CA GLY A 114 3.74 27.88 3.43
C GLY A 114 4.12 27.21 4.76
N ALA A 115 3.18 26.53 5.43
CA ALA A 115 3.39 25.73 6.63
C ALA A 115 3.61 24.25 6.32
N CYS A 116 3.92 23.91 5.06
CA CYS A 116 4.14 22.55 4.56
C CYS A 116 2.94 21.61 4.73
N LYS A 117 1.71 22.13 4.85
CA LYS A 117 0.50 21.32 4.92
C LYS A 117 0.01 20.96 3.52
N TYR A 118 -0.44 19.73 3.35
CA TYR A 118 -1.00 19.23 2.10
C TYR A 118 -2.51 19.40 2.04
N PHE A 119 -3.05 19.70 0.88
CA PHE A 119 -4.49 19.82 0.68
C PHE A 119 -4.85 19.61 -0.79
N LEU A 120 -6.08 19.19 -1.05
CA LEU A 120 -6.69 19.18 -2.38
C LEU A 120 -7.57 20.41 -2.60
N TRP A 121 -8.37 20.76 -1.59
CA TRP A 121 -9.36 21.83 -1.67
C TRP A 121 -9.21 22.81 -0.50
N VAL A 122 -9.89 22.56 0.61
CA VAL A 122 -9.97 23.46 1.76
C VAL A 122 -9.30 22.86 3.00
N VAL A 123 -9.54 21.58 3.24
CA VAL A 123 -9.02 20.89 4.43
C VAL A 123 -7.54 20.63 4.27
N LYS A 124 -6.75 21.00 5.27
CA LYS A 124 -5.29 20.93 5.26
C LYS A 124 -4.80 19.82 6.21
N PHE A 125 -3.80 19.07 5.77
CA PHE A 125 -3.24 17.92 6.46
C PHE A 125 -1.75 18.08 6.69
N ASN A 126 -1.24 17.56 7.80
CA ASN A 126 0.18 17.60 8.12
C ASN A 126 0.99 16.59 7.29
N SER A 127 0.37 15.55 6.76
CA SER A 127 1.03 14.53 5.95
C SER A 127 0.14 14.04 4.80
N LEU A 128 0.76 13.39 3.81
CA LEU A 128 0.02 12.71 2.74
C LEU A 128 -0.84 11.56 3.29
N ASN A 129 -0.38 10.90 4.35
CA ASN A 129 -1.13 9.82 5.00
C ASN A 129 -2.45 10.33 5.57
N GLN A 130 -2.44 11.47 6.29
CA GLN A 130 -3.66 12.08 6.80
C GLN A 130 -4.61 12.52 5.68
N LEU A 131 -4.07 13.04 4.57
CA LEU A 131 -4.86 13.39 3.39
C LEU A 131 -5.53 12.14 2.81
N VAL A 132 -4.79 11.06 2.65
CA VAL A 132 -5.31 9.78 2.14
C VAL A 132 -6.39 9.23 3.07
N ASP A 133 -6.12 9.13 4.37
CA ASP A 133 -7.06 8.58 5.35
C ASP A 133 -8.37 9.36 5.40
N TYR A 134 -8.30 10.69 5.35
CA TYR A 134 -9.49 11.54 5.27
C TYR A 134 -10.32 11.25 4.01
N HIS A 135 -9.66 11.11 2.86
CA HIS A 135 -10.35 10.88 1.59
C HIS A 135 -10.78 9.42 1.35
N ARG A 136 -10.53 8.52 2.28
CA ARG A 136 -11.17 7.20 2.31
C ARG A 136 -12.66 7.27 2.67
N THR A 137 -13.07 8.30 3.41
CA THR A 137 -14.45 8.52 3.85
C THR A 137 -15.06 9.82 3.35
N SER A 138 -14.24 10.71 2.77
CA SER A 138 -14.68 11.96 2.17
C SER A 138 -14.26 12.01 0.71
N SER A 139 -15.16 12.43 -0.19
CA SER A 139 -14.87 12.44 -1.63
C SER A 139 -13.66 13.31 -1.98
N VAL A 140 -12.80 12.82 -2.88
CA VAL A 140 -11.69 13.59 -3.46
C VAL A 140 -12.16 14.56 -4.54
N SER A 141 -13.32 14.32 -5.16
CA SER A 141 -13.91 15.15 -6.20
C SER A 141 -15.05 16.00 -5.66
N ARG A 142 -15.22 17.19 -6.26
CA ARG A 142 -16.36 18.09 -5.96
C ARG A 142 -17.59 17.82 -6.81
N SER A 143 -17.39 17.24 -7.98
CA SER A 143 -18.46 16.97 -8.95
C SER A 143 -18.98 15.53 -8.91
N GLN A 144 -18.23 14.64 -8.31
CA GLN A 144 -18.52 13.20 -8.24
C GLN A 144 -18.16 12.65 -6.86
N THR A 145 -18.82 11.57 -6.46
CA THR A 145 -18.48 10.91 -5.19
C THR A 145 -17.42 9.84 -5.43
N ILE A 146 -16.18 10.15 -5.06
CA ILE A 146 -15.03 9.27 -5.23
C ILE A 146 -14.31 9.11 -3.89
N TYR A 147 -14.32 7.91 -3.31
CA TYR A 147 -13.58 7.57 -2.11
C TYR A 147 -12.31 6.80 -2.46
N LEU A 148 -11.22 7.10 -1.77
CA LEU A 148 -9.95 6.40 -1.97
C LEU A 148 -10.01 4.96 -1.46
N ARG A 149 -9.56 4.03 -2.28
CA ARG A 149 -9.38 2.62 -1.95
C ARG A 149 -8.00 2.18 -2.42
N ASP A 150 -7.32 1.40 -1.60
CA ASP A 150 -6.03 0.85 -2.01
C ASP A 150 -6.20 0.04 -3.30
N MET A 151 -5.20 0.13 -4.17
CA MET A 151 -5.11 -0.79 -5.28
C MET A 151 -5.09 -2.20 -4.72
N ALA A 152 -5.87 -3.10 -5.28
CA ALA A 152 -5.65 -4.50 -5.06
C ALA A 152 -4.23 -4.79 -5.58
N ASP A 153 -3.32 -5.14 -4.68
CA ASP A 153 -2.02 -5.61 -5.10
C ASP A 153 -2.23 -6.78 -6.05
N GLU A 154 -1.91 -6.63 -7.32
CA GLU A 154 -1.67 -7.79 -8.17
C GLU A 154 -0.44 -8.59 -7.66
N ALA A 155 0.33 -8.00 -6.73
CA ALA A 155 1.41 -8.65 -5.97
C ALA A 155 1.03 -8.93 -4.52
N ALA A 156 -0.15 -8.47 -4.04
CA ALA A 156 -0.85 -8.85 -2.83
C ALA A 156 -2.28 -9.31 -3.17
N ALA A 157 -2.46 -10.03 -4.23
CA ALA A 157 -3.17 -11.30 -4.04
C ALA A 157 -2.46 -11.89 -2.81
N PRO A 158 -3.14 -12.19 -1.65
CA PRO A 158 -2.50 -12.92 -0.58
C PRO A 158 -1.71 -13.99 -1.31
N GLU A 159 -0.40 -14.18 -0.99
CA GLU A 159 0.33 -15.28 -1.61
C GLU A 159 -0.67 -16.42 -1.52
N GLN A 160 -1.35 -16.63 -2.63
CA GLN A 160 -2.36 -17.67 -2.66
C GLN A 160 -1.46 -18.86 -2.62
N ASP A 161 -1.16 -19.24 -1.38
CA ASP A 161 -0.28 -20.33 -1.07
C ASP A 161 -0.79 -21.49 -1.92
N THR A 162 -0.19 -21.61 -3.10
CA THR A 162 -0.53 -22.69 -4.01
C THR A 162 0.18 -23.93 -3.49
N TYR A 163 -0.60 -24.85 -3.02
CA TYR A 163 -0.14 -26.15 -2.55
C TYR A 163 -0.35 -27.18 -3.64
N VAL A 164 0.42 -28.25 -3.59
CA VAL A 164 0.23 -29.43 -4.43
C VAL A 164 -0.33 -30.54 -3.56
N ALA A 165 -1.38 -31.18 -4.03
CA ALA A 165 -1.97 -32.32 -3.36
C ALA A 165 -0.97 -33.50 -3.29
N ALA A 166 -0.56 -33.87 -2.09
CA ALA A 166 0.32 -34.99 -1.82
C ALA A 166 -0.44 -36.30 -1.93
N TYR A 167 -1.73 -36.28 -1.61
CA TYR A 167 -2.64 -37.43 -1.64
C TYR A 167 -3.94 -37.06 -2.33
N GLU A 168 -4.70 -38.05 -2.81
CA GLU A 168 -6.07 -37.86 -3.27
C GLU A 168 -6.98 -37.66 -2.06
N PHE A 169 -7.89 -36.69 -2.13
CA PHE A 169 -8.91 -36.49 -1.12
C PHE A 169 -10.30 -36.54 -1.77
N ARG A 170 -11.15 -37.37 -1.25
CA ARG A 170 -12.55 -37.52 -1.67
C ARG A 170 -13.46 -37.00 -0.59
N PRO A 171 -14.34 -36.04 -0.92
CA PRO A 171 -15.29 -35.49 0.04
C PRO A 171 -16.17 -36.60 0.64
N GLU A 172 -16.31 -36.58 1.95
CA GLU A 172 -17.28 -37.38 2.69
C GLU A 172 -18.51 -36.58 3.10
N GLU A 173 -18.33 -35.23 3.15
CA GLU A 173 -19.38 -34.29 3.51
C GLU A 173 -19.59 -33.21 2.44
N GLU A 174 -20.79 -32.63 2.43
CA GLU A 174 -21.12 -31.52 1.54
C GLU A 174 -20.32 -30.26 1.94
N GLY A 175 -19.61 -29.67 0.99
CA GLY A 175 -18.74 -28.50 1.23
C GLY A 175 -17.25 -28.83 1.29
N GLU A 176 -16.87 -30.08 1.17
CA GLU A 176 -15.47 -30.50 1.06
C GLU A 176 -14.96 -30.46 -0.38
N LEU A 177 -13.64 -30.27 -0.53
CA LEU A 177 -13.00 -30.09 -1.83
C LEU A 177 -12.43 -31.40 -2.36
N TYR A 178 -12.95 -31.88 -3.50
CA TYR A 178 -12.34 -32.99 -4.20
C TYR A 178 -11.05 -32.58 -4.94
N PHE A 179 -10.01 -33.40 -4.79
CA PHE A 179 -8.79 -33.28 -5.61
C PHE A 179 -8.03 -34.60 -5.69
N LYS A 180 -7.23 -34.71 -6.74
CA LYS A 180 -6.32 -35.87 -6.95
C LYS A 180 -4.90 -35.48 -6.55
N ARG A 181 -4.08 -36.50 -6.29
CA ARG A 181 -2.66 -36.29 -6.10
C ARG A 181 -2.03 -35.54 -7.29
N GLY A 182 -1.30 -34.48 -6.99
CA GLY A 182 -0.64 -33.67 -8.00
C GLY A 182 -1.47 -32.42 -8.42
N ASP A 183 -2.73 -32.33 -8.01
CA ASP A 183 -3.54 -31.16 -8.30
C ASP A 183 -2.99 -29.93 -7.57
N SER A 184 -3.09 -28.77 -8.20
CA SER A 184 -2.74 -27.50 -7.60
C SER A 184 -3.95 -26.94 -6.85
N ILE A 185 -3.81 -26.72 -5.56
CA ILE A 185 -4.83 -26.22 -4.65
C ILE A 185 -4.44 -24.83 -4.21
N LEU A 186 -5.31 -23.89 -4.49
CA LEU A 186 -5.21 -22.52 -4.05
C LEU A 186 -5.84 -22.41 -2.66
N VAL A 187 -5.05 -22.16 -1.63
CA VAL A 187 -5.57 -22.02 -0.26
C VAL A 187 -6.16 -20.64 -0.09
N LEU A 188 -7.43 -20.58 0.29
CA LEU A 188 -8.21 -19.34 0.49
C LEU A 188 -8.26 -18.92 1.95
N ASP A 189 -8.26 -19.91 2.87
CA ASP A 189 -8.40 -19.68 4.30
C ASP A 189 -7.70 -20.77 5.10
N LYS A 190 -7.09 -20.39 6.24
CA LYS A 190 -6.33 -21.24 7.18
C LYS A 190 -6.74 -20.95 8.64
N GLU A 191 -7.98 -20.54 8.87
CA GLU A 191 -8.48 -20.25 10.23
C GLU A 191 -8.41 -21.50 11.13
N ASP A 192 -8.70 -22.68 10.58
CA ASP A 192 -8.52 -23.94 11.29
C ASP A 192 -7.13 -24.54 11.00
N ALA A 193 -6.46 -25.05 12.02
CA ALA A 193 -5.13 -25.62 11.90
C ALA A 193 -5.11 -26.95 11.11
N ASN A 194 -6.21 -27.70 11.09
CA ASN A 194 -6.32 -29.02 10.48
C ASN A 194 -7.11 -29.01 9.16
N TRP A 195 -8.07 -28.11 9.02
CA TRP A 195 -8.95 -28.00 7.87
C TRP A 195 -8.82 -26.60 7.23
N TRP A 196 -8.39 -26.59 5.99
CA TRP A 196 -8.24 -25.37 5.21
C TRP A 196 -9.32 -25.27 4.14
N LYS A 197 -9.70 -24.05 3.81
CA LYS A 197 -10.56 -23.78 2.66
C LYS A 197 -9.70 -23.46 1.44
N GLY A 198 -10.01 -24.05 0.31
CA GLY A 198 -9.28 -23.76 -0.92
C GLY A 198 -10.09 -24.04 -2.17
N ARG A 199 -9.44 -23.76 -3.30
CA ARG A 199 -9.97 -23.98 -4.64
C ARG A 199 -9.01 -24.88 -5.43
N ASN A 200 -9.53 -25.90 -6.05
CA ASN A 200 -8.79 -26.69 -7.03
C ASN A 200 -8.64 -25.86 -8.32
N VAL A 201 -7.39 -25.56 -8.70
CA VAL A 201 -7.09 -24.71 -9.87
C VAL A 201 -7.56 -25.34 -11.19
N ALA A 202 -7.53 -26.65 -11.28
CA ALA A 202 -7.91 -27.38 -12.50
C ALA A 202 -9.43 -27.47 -12.72
N THR A 203 -10.20 -27.63 -11.63
CA THR A 203 -11.66 -27.82 -11.70
C THR A 203 -12.44 -26.56 -11.37
N GLY A 204 -11.81 -25.57 -10.68
CA GLY A 204 -12.47 -24.37 -10.19
C GLY A 204 -13.37 -24.59 -8.96
N SER A 205 -13.47 -25.84 -8.46
CA SER A 205 -14.29 -26.17 -7.29
C SER A 205 -13.65 -25.66 -6.00
N GLU A 206 -14.47 -25.19 -5.07
CA GLU A 206 -14.06 -24.73 -3.74
C GLU A 206 -14.62 -25.60 -2.64
N GLY A 207 -13.87 -25.76 -1.56
CA GLY A 207 -14.34 -26.49 -0.39
C GLY A 207 -13.28 -26.62 0.70
N LEU A 208 -13.63 -27.32 1.77
CA LEU A 208 -12.74 -27.65 2.88
C LEU A 208 -11.95 -28.91 2.60
N PHE A 209 -10.72 -28.97 3.09
CA PHE A 209 -9.85 -30.14 2.96
C PHE A 209 -8.83 -30.20 4.10
N PRO A 210 -8.32 -31.42 4.42
CA PRO A 210 -7.31 -31.59 5.46
C PRO A 210 -5.97 -30.97 5.05
N ALA A 211 -5.40 -30.10 5.88
CA ALA A 211 -4.13 -29.43 5.64
C ALA A 211 -2.96 -30.39 5.39
N THR A 212 -3.01 -31.58 5.97
CA THR A 212 -1.97 -32.62 5.84
C THR A 212 -1.94 -33.29 4.46
N TYR A 213 -2.97 -33.09 3.64
CA TYR A 213 -3.06 -33.68 2.29
C TYR A 213 -2.40 -32.84 1.21
N VAL A 214 -1.89 -31.65 1.55
CA VAL A 214 -1.24 -30.76 0.60
C VAL A 214 0.16 -30.36 1.08
N GLN A 215 1.04 -30.05 0.13
CA GLN A 215 2.40 -29.60 0.38
C GLN A 215 2.64 -28.27 -0.34
N LYS A 216 3.38 -27.34 0.29
CA LYS A 216 3.72 -26.06 -0.33
C LYS A 216 4.51 -26.31 -1.61
N LYS A 217 4.07 -25.70 -2.71
CA LYS A 217 4.80 -25.73 -3.96
C LYS A 217 6.09 -24.93 -3.80
N SER A 218 7.23 -25.62 -3.87
CA SER A 218 8.56 -24.97 -3.86
C SER A 218 8.82 -24.23 -5.15
#